data_a2b3d36c4e69df98a168029587d156ef
#
_entry.id   a2b3d36c4e69df98a168029587d156ef
#
_cell.length_a   1.000
_cell.length_b   1.000
_cell.length_c   1.000
_cell.angle_alpha   90.00
_cell.angle_beta   90.00
_cell.angle_gamma   90.00
#
_symmetry.space_group_name_H-M   'P 1'
#
loop_
_entity.id
_entity.type
_entity.pdbx_description
1 polymer ?
#
loop_
_entity_poly.entity_id
_entity_poly.type
_entity_poly.pdbx_seq_one_letter_code
_entity_poly.pdbx_strand_id
1 'polypeptide(L)'
;MSSNQPRQTWSNRLTYILTVAGATVGFGATWRFPYLVGENGGGAYVFLFCIAMLVIGIPMILVENVIGRRKGVNALDAFGGTMNGKPVAKVWKLVGWMGLHGAFGIMAYYMVLGGWVISYIINIIGGNLDISSPVSGEVTKSFFTEHIENSPWEIAFYTFLFVVVNQWILVKGVIGGIEKAAKYLMPLLFLFLIAMVVRNVTLPGAMEGITFYLKPDFSKITAELFVFVLGQVFFALSLGFGVMITLSSYLDKNENLVQTAVITAITNTLIAVLAGFMIFPSLFSFGVAPNSGPTLVFQSLPIVFSNMWAGPVFAVIFFSLLLIAALTTSLTIYEVLITTIQEKTKIRRAAAITIVLAGIFIFGNIPSILSYGPWKDISVFGKNIFDAFDYISGNILFMLTALGSALFVGFVMKDEAKEELLYKGNHTTVNIWFAYVKYLVPLVILLIFVSNLF
;
A
#
# COMPACT_ATOMS: atom_id res chain seq x y z
N MET A 1 -5.14 -3.36 37.62
CA MET A 1 -4.96 -1.90 37.51
C MET A 1 -4.97 -1.55 36.04
N SER A 2 -6.09 -1.06 35.53
CA SER A 2 -6.20 -0.58 34.14
C SER A 2 -5.38 0.70 34.05
N SER A 3 -4.25 0.67 33.35
CA SER A 3 -3.56 1.89 32.98
C SER A 3 -4.41 2.62 31.94
N ASN A 4 -5.28 3.48 32.41
CA ASN A 4 -6.02 4.47 31.61
C ASN A 4 -5.03 5.59 31.20
N GLN A 5 -3.91 5.23 30.55
CA GLN A 5 -3.12 6.25 29.89
C GLN A 5 -3.87 6.64 28.62
N PRO A 6 -4.15 7.93 28.43
CA PRO A 6 -4.77 8.40 27.19
C PRO A 6 -3.89 7.99 26.01
N ARG A 7 -4.52 7.53 24.92
CA ARG A 7 -3.82 7.18 23.68
C ARG A 7 -3.01 8.39 23.22
N GLN A 8 -1.80 8.16 22.73
CA GLN A 8 -0.99 9.21 22.12
C GLN A 8 -1.76 9.81 20.93
N THR A 9 -1.70 11.12 20.79
CA THR A 9 -2.26 11.84 19.64
C THR A 9 -1.12 12.34 18.74
N TRP A 10 -1.38 12.48 17.44
CA TRP A 10 -0.41 13.03 16.49
C TRP A 10 0.05 14.42 16.91
N SER A 11 1.34 14.72 16.69
CA SER A 11 1.93 16.01 17.12
C SER A 11 1.27 17.22 16.43
N ASN A 12 0.90 17.06 15.16
CA ASN A 12 0.17 18.05 14.39
C ASN A 12 -0.46 17.41 13.14
N ARG A 13 -1.32 18.16 12.46
CA ARG A 13 -2.03 17.74 11.27
C ARG A 13 -1.12 17.38 10.09
N LEU A 14 -0.07 18.16 9.85
CA LEU A 14 0.86 17.92 8.74
C LEU A 14 1.56 16.57 8.87
N THR A 15 2.05 16.24 10.08
CA THR A 15 2.72 14.95 10.33
C THR A 15 1.76 13.77 10.21
N TYR A 16 0.50 13.94 10.62
CA TYR A 16 -0.53 12.95 10.35
C TYR A 16 -0.73 12.73 8.85
N ILE A 17 -0.91 13.80 8.06
CA ILE A 17 -1.07 13.70 6.61
C ILE A 17 0.15 13.03 5.95
N LEU A 18 1.38 13.38 6.35
CA LEU A 18 2.60 12.74 5.85
C LEU A 18 2.65 11.25 6.22
N THR A 19 2.20 10.89 7.42
CA THR A 19 2.16 9.48 7.84
C THR A 19 1.12 8.69 7.05
N VAL A 20 -0.07 9.25 6.84
CA VAL A 20 -1.11 8.61 6.04
C VAL A 20 -0.70 8.53 4.56
N ALA A 21 -0.06 9.59 4.03
CA ALA A 21 0.54 9.53 2.71
C ALA A 21 1.59 8.41 2.62
N GLY A 22 2.49 8.29 3.60
CA GLY A 22 3.45 7.18 3.68
C GLY A 22 2.80 5.81 3.81
N ALA A 23 1.67 5.71 4.50
CA ALA A 23 0.90 4.47 4.61
C ALA A 23 0.30 4.02 3.28
N THR A 24 -0.05 4.96 2.40
CA THR A 24 -0.73 4.69 1.11
C THR A 24 0.23 4.69 -0.09
N VAL A 25 1.37 5.38 0.02
CA VAL A 25 2.37 5.52 -1.06
C VAL A 25 3.43 4.41 -0.97
N GLY A 26 3.01 3.16 -0.84
CA GLY A 26 3.89 2.00 -0.89
C GLY A 26 4.11 1.47 -2.31
N PHE A 27 4.44 0.20 -2.41
CA PHE A 27 4.54 -0.50 -3.70
C PHE A 27 3.26 -0.41 -4.54
N GLY A 28 2.10 -0.17 -3.90
CA GLY A 28 0.83 0.01 -4.60
C GLY A 28 0.83 1.15 -5.61
N ALA A 29 1.39 2.30 -5.24
CA ALA A 29 1.45 3.48 -6.10
C ALA A 29 2.74 3.53 -6.96
N THR A 30 3.88 3.05 -6.43
CA THR A 30 5.18 3.22 -7.08
C THR A 30 5.61 2.03 -7.95
N TRP A 31 5.04 0.86 -7.74
CA TRP A 31 5.35 -0.38 -8.46
C TRP A 31 4.12 -0.98 -9.13
N ARG A 32 3.04 -1.29 -8.34
CA ARG A 32 1.87 -1.98 -8.86
C ARG A 32 1.08 -1.13 -9.86
N PHE A 33 0.84 0.13 -9.56
CA PHE A 33 0.11 1.02 -10.43
C PHE A 33 0.76 1.17 -11.82
N PRO A 34 2.07 1.47 -11.96
CA PRO A 34 2.69 1.59 -13.27
C PRO A 34 2.58 0.31 -14.12
N TYR A 35 2.86 -0.88 -13.57
CA TYR A 35 2.79 -2.08 -14.41
C TYR A 35 1.34 -2.38 -14.84
N LEU A 36 0.35 -2.12 -13.97
CA LEU A 36 -1.06 -2.28 -14.34
C LEU A 36 -1.49 -1.30 -15.42
N VAL A 37 -0.99 -0.06 -15.40
CA VAL A 37 -1.20 0.92 -16.48
C VAL A 37 -0.62 0.38 -17.79
N GLY A 38 0.59 -0.18 -17.76
CA GLY A 38 1.25 -0.76 -18.94
C GLY A 38 0.48 -1.90 -19.56
N GLU A 39 -0.07 -2.81 -18.74
CA GLU A 39 -0.86 -3.96 -19.18
C GLU A 39 -2.26 -3.59 -19.67
N ASN A 40 -2.86 -2.53 -19.12
CA ASN A 40 -4.27 -2.22 -19.30
C ASN A 40 -4.53 -0.95 -20.15
N GLY A 41 -3.65 -0.65 -21.10
CA GLY A 41 -3.94 0.35 -22.12
C GLY A 41 -3.62 1.79 -21.76
N GLY A 42 -2.70 2.03 -20.83
CA GLY A 42 -2.10 3.35 -20.60
C GLY A 42 -3.10 4.37 -20.04
N GLY A 43 -3.32 5.46 -20.78
CA GLY A 43 -4.13 6.60 -20.34
C GLY A 43 -5.59 6.27 -19.98
N ALA A 44 -6.18 5.23 -20.57
CA ALA A 44 -7.53 4.78 -20.19
C ALA A 44 -7.56 4.30 -18.73
N TYR A 45 -6.57 3.50 -18.33
CA TYR A 45 -6.42 3.04 -16.96
C TYR A 45 -6.23 4.20 -15.98
N VAL A 46 -5.31 5.13 -16.30
CA VAL A 46 -5.03 6.32 -15.47
C VAL A 46 -6.29 7.17 -15.27
N PHE A 47 -7.04 7.40 -16.34
CA PHE A 47 -8.29 8.16 -16.28
C PHE A 47 -9.32 7.51 -15.35
N LEU A 48 -9.54 6.21 -15.51
CA LEU A 48 -10.45 5.46 -14.63
C LEU A 48 -9.97 5.44 -13.19
N PHE A 49 -8.66 5.30 -12.95
CA PHE A 49 -8.09 5.32 -11.61
C PHE A 49 -8.34 6.65 -10.90
N CYS A 50 -8.15 7.80 -11.58
CA CYS A 50 -8.45 9.11 -11.01
C CYS A 50 -9.93 9.25 -10.64
N ILE A 51 -10.85 8.78 -11.49
CA ILE A 51 -12.29 8.77 -11.17
C ILE A 51 -12.58 7.87 -9.99
N ALA A 52 -12.05 6.65 -9.98
CA ALA A 52 -12.28 5.67 -8.93
C ALA A 52 -11.75 6.16 -7.56
N MET A 53 -10.61 6.87 -7.53
CA MET A 53 -10.09 7.51 -6.32
C MET A 53 -11.06 8.54 -5.73
N LEU A 54 -11.74 9.32 -6.58
CA LEU A 54 -12.73 10.30 -6.12
C LEU A 54 -14.02 9.63 -5.67
N VAL A 55 -14.51 8.66 -6.46
CA VAL A 55 -15.83 8.06 -6.27
C VAL A 55 -15.84 7.01 -5.15
N ILE A 56 -14.81 6.19 -5.05
CA ILE A 56 -14.73 5.10 -4.05
C ILE A 56 -13.64 5.37 -3.01
N GLY A 57 -12.47 5.86 -3.44
CA GLY A 57 -11.33 6.05 -2.53
C GLY A 57 -11.65 7.00 -1.38
N ILE A 58 -12.09 8.23 -1.68
CA ILE A 58 -12.44 9.22 -0.64
C ILE A 58 -13.55 8.72 0.29
N PRO A 59 -14.71 8.22 -0.19
CA PRO A 59 -15.73 7.68 0.68
C PRO A 59 -15.26 6.56 1.61
N MET A 60 -14.39 5.67 1.12
CA MET A 60 -13.89 4.55 1.91
C MET A 60 -12.82 4.94 2.92
N ILE A 61 -11.95 5.92 2.60
CA ILE A 61 -11.06 6.53 3.62
C ILE A 61 -11.89 7.09 4.77
N LEU A 62 -13.00 7.79 4.45
CA LEU A 62 -13.90 8.33 5.47
C LEU A 62 -14.55 7.24 6.31
N VAL A 63 -14.96 6.12 5.71
CA VAL A 63 -15.51 4.96 6.43
C VAL A 63 -14.54 4.49 7.51
N GLU A 64 -13.30 4.20 7.16
CA GLU A 64 -12.32 3.69 8.10
C GLU A 64 -11.88 4.75 9.13
N ASN A 65 -11.73 6.01 8.70
CA ASN A 65 -11.39 7.11 9.60
C ASN A 65 -12.47 7.37 10.65
N VAL A 66 -13.75 7.29 10.27
CA VAL A 66 -14.88 7.44 11.19
C VAL A 66 -14.88 6.30 12.21
N ILE A 67 -14.68 5.05 11.78
CA ILE A 67 -14.60 3.90 12.69
C ILE A 67 -13.43 4.10 13.66
N GLY A 68 -12.25 4.40 13.17
CA GLY A 68 -11.04 4.51 13.99
C GLY A 68 -11.12 5.65 15.01
N ARG A 69 -11.46 6.87 14.58
CA ARG A 69 -11.55 8.05 15.47
C ARG A 69 -12.66 7.93 16.50
N ARG A 70 -13.85 7.43 16.10
CA ARG A 70 -14.98 7.26 17.05
C ARG A 70 -14.65 6.27 18.14
N LYS A 71 -14.00 5.16 17.78
CA LYS A 71 -13.72 4.07 18.72
C LYS A 71 -12.46 4.31 19.56
N GLY A 72 -11.41 4.89 19.00
CA GLY A 72 -10.13 5.14 19.69
C GLY A 72 -9.47 3.88 20.24
N VAL A 73 -9.66 2.73 19.60
CA VAL A 73 -9.12 1.41 19.99
C VAL A 73 -8.45 0.73 18.79
N ASN A 74 -7.83 -0.45 18.99
CA ASN A 74 -7.24 -1.22 17.91
C ASN A 74 -8.27 -1.65 16.86
N ALA A 75 -7.79 -1.99 15.65
CA ALA A 75 -8.65 -2.31 14.51
C ALA A 75 -9.62 -3.49 14.75
N LEU A 76 -9.28 -4.45 15.62
CA LEU A 76 -10.15 -5.58 15.96
C LEU A 76 -11.32 -5.14 16.87
N ASP A 77 -11.01 -4.38 17.93
CA ASP A 77 -12.02 -3.95 18.90
C ASP A 77 -12.88 -2.80 18.39
N ALA A 78 -12.44 -2.11 17.34
CA ALA A 78 -13.20 -1.07 16.66
C ALA A 78 -14.58 -1.56 16.17
N PHE A 79 -14.70 -2.85 15.85
CA PHE A 79 -15.96 -3.50 15.46
C PHE A 79 -16.75 -4.10 16.63
N GLY A 80 -16.51 -3.63 17.86
CA GLY A 80 -17.18 -4.12 19.06
C GLY A 80 -17.66 -3.01 20.00
N GLY A 81 -17.95 -3.38 21.24
CA GLY A 81 -18.40 -2.45 22.30
C GLY A 81 -19.86 -2.05 22.16
N THR A 82 -20.15 -0.77 22.37
CA THR A 82 -21.51 -0.21 22.33
C THR A 82 -21.63 0.84 21.23
N MET A 83 -22.74 0.85 20.50
CA MET A 83 -23.12 1.83 19.47
C MET A 83 -24.57 2.19 19.60
N ASN A 84 -24.90 3.49 19.53
CA ASN A 84 -26.28 4.01 19.71
C ASN A 84 -26.95 3.45 20.97
N GLY A 85 -26.21 3.35 22.10
CA GLY A 85 -26.69 2.81 23.36
C GLY A 85 -26.92 1.29 23.39
N LYS A 86 -26.59 0.55 22.32
CA LYS A 86 -26.81 -0.91 22.24
C LYS A 86 -25.49 -1.65 22.08
N PRO A 87 -25.35 -2.87 22.66
CA PRO A 87 -24.17 -3.68 22.45
C PRO A 87 -24.07 -4.12 20.98
N VAL A 88 -22.87 -4.02 20.40
CA VAL A 88 -22.58 -4.50 19.06
C VAL A 88 -22.49 -6.01 19.06
N ALA A 89 -23.16 -6.67 18.11
CA ALA A 89 -23.11 -8.12 17.98
C ALA A 89 -21.68 -8.62 17.75
N LYS A 90 -21.29 -9.69 18.43
CA LYS A 90 -19.92 -10.25 18.40
C LYS A 90 -19.43 -10.64 16.99
N VAL A 91 -20.36 -10.96 16.07
CA VAL A 91 -20.06 -11.33 14.68
C VAL A 91 -19.31 -10.21 13.94
N TRP A 92 -19.52 -8.95 14.29
CA TRP A 92 -18.83 -7.83 13.65
C TRP A 92 -17.32 -7.83 13.91
N LYS A 93 -16.84 -8.48 14.98
CA LYS A 93 -15.40 -8.67 15.19
C LYS A 93 -14.73 -9.52 14.11
N LEU A 94 -15.52 -10.30 13.35
CA LEU A 94 -15.00 -11.04 12.20
C LEU A 94 -14.39 -10.10 11.16
N VAL A 95 -14.98 -8.91 10.96
CA VAL A 95 -14.45 -7.88 10.05
C VAL A 95 -13.04 -7.46 10.49
N GLY A 96 -12.85 -7.18 11.78
CA GLY A 96 -11.53 -6.86 12.33
C GLY A 96 -10.53 -8.01 12.21
N TRP A 97 -10.97 -9.25 12.43
CA TRP A 97 -10.12 -10.43 12.23
C TRP A 97 -9.69 -10.61 10.78
N MET A 98 -10.61 -10.44 9.82
CA MET A 98 -10.26 -10.50 8.39
C MET A 98 -9.22 -9.44 8.03
N GLY A 99 -9.38 -8.20 8.54
CA GLY A 99 -8.38 -7.13 8.34
C GLY A 99 -7.00 -7.47 8.93
N LEU A 100 -6.94 -8.06 10.12
CA LEU A 100 -5.67 -8.49 10.74
C LEU A 100 -4.98 -9.62 9.98
N HIS A 101 -5.74 -10.63 9.53
CA HIS A 101 -5.17 -11.71 8.71
C HIS A 101 -4.73 -11.18 7.34
N GLY A 102 -5.47 -10.22 6.76
CA GLY A 102 -5.06 -9.51 5.56
C GLY A 102 -3.76 -8.73 5.76
N ALA A 103 -3.65 -7.99 6.88
CA ALA A 103 -2.42 -7.27 7.24
C ALA A 103 -1.22 -8.23 7.45
N PHE A 104 -1.43 -9.39 8.06
CA PHE A 104 -0.41 -10.43 8.16
C PHE A 104 0.00 -10.93 6.78
N GLY A 105 -0.96 -11.30 5.93
CA GLY A 105 -0.68 -11.88 4.63
C GLY A 105 0.01 -10.91 3.67
N ILE A 106 -0.36 -9.60 3.68
CA ILE A 106 0.38 -8.62 2.89
C ILE A 106 1.82 -8.48 3.39
N MET A 107 2.05 -8.43 4.70
CA MET A 107 3.39 -8.33 5.25
C MET A 107 4.25 -9.57 4.99
N ALA A 108 3.61 -10.73 4.76
CA ALA A 108 4.29 -11.97 4.43
C ALA A 108 5.08 -11.90 3.12
N TYR A 109 4.59 -11.18 2.11
CA TYR A 109 5.30 -11.00 0.85
C TYR A 109 5.90 -9.59 0.67
N TYR A 110 5.28 -8.57 1.25
CA TYR A 110 5.69 -7.17 1.11
C TYR A 110 7.12 -6.91 1.63
N MET A 111 7.47 -7.55 2.75
CA MET A 111 8.82 -7.46 3.32
C MET A 111 9.85 -8.14 2.44
N VAL A 112 9.48 -9.20 1.74
CA VAL A 112 10.34 -9.90 0.77
C VAL A 112 10.63 -9.00 -0.44
N LEU A 113 9.62 -8.28 -0.95
CA LEU A 113 9.83 -7.25 -1.97
C LEU A 113 10.81 -6.15 -1.51
N GLY A 114 10.73 -5.74 -0.24
CA GLY A 114 11.71 -4.85 0.38
C GLY A 114 13.13 -5.43 0.36
N GLY A 115 13.25 -6.72 0.62
CA GLY A 115 14.51 -7.47 0.49
C GLY A 115 15.06 -7.48 -0.94
N TRP A 116 14.19 -7.68 -1.95
CA TRP A 116 14.58 -7.60 -3.38
C TRP A 116 15.11 -6.22 -3.73
N VAL A 117 14.45 -5.16 -3.28
CA VAL A 117 14.89 -3.78 -3.51
C VAL A 117 16.27 -3.53 -2.90
N ILE A 118 16.54 -4.02 -1.68
CA ILE A 118 17.86 -3.94 -1.04
C ILE A 118 18.90 -4.72 -1.83
N SER A 119 18.58 -5.92 -2.31
CA SER A 119 19.44 -6.73 -3.16
C SER A 119 19.86 -5.95 -4.41
N TYR A 120 18.91 -5.33 -5.12
CA TYR A 120 19.21 -4.51 -6.30
C TYR A 120 20.15 -3.34 -5.96
N ILE A 121 19.90 -2.59 -4.91
CA ILE A 121 20.76 -1.46 -4.50
C ILE A 121 22.18 -1.94 -4.25
N ILE A 122 22.35 -3.02 -3.47
CA ILE A 122 23.67 -3.54 -3.09
C ILE A 122 24.41 -4.10 -4.28
N ASN A 123 23.73 -4.86 -5.14
CA ASN A 123 24.36 -5.48 -6.32
C ASN A 123 24.70 -4.45 -7.41
N ILE A 124 23.94 -3.37 -7.57
CA ILE A 124 24.29 -2.25 -8.47
C ILE A 124 25.53 -1.51 -7.92
N ILE A 125 25.55 -1.16 -6.64
CA ILE A 125 26.69 -0.47 -6.03
C ILE A 125 27.94 -1.35 -6.00
N GLY A 126 27.77 -2.66 -5.76
CA GLY A 126 28.84 -3.66 -5.73
C GLY A 126 29.36 -4.07 -7.11
N GLY A 127 28.68 -3.66 -8.20
CA GLY A 127 29.08 -4.00 -9.57
C GLY A 127 28.68 -5.42 -10.03
N ASN A 128 27.94 -6.20 -9.24
CA ASN A 128 27.44 -7.51 -9.65
C ASN A 128 26.33 -7.37 -10.72
N LEU A 129 25.56 -6.29 -10.67
CA LEU A 129 24.69 -5.85 -11.77
C LEU A 129 25.29 -4.58 -12.36
N ASP A 130 26.23 -4.77 -13.31
CA ASP A 130 26.86 -3.64 -13.99
C ASP A 130 25.95 -3.09 -15.08
N ILE A 131 25.36 -1.94 -14.79
CA ILE A 131 24.50 -1.16 -15.69
C ILE A 131 25.16 0.17 -16.09
N SER A 132 26.47 0.26 -16.04
CA SER A 132 27.23 1.41 -16.52
C SER A 132 27.29 1.50 -18.04
N SER A 133 26.99 0.39 -18.72
CA SER A 133 26.86 0.26 -20.18
C SER A 133 25.55 -0.49 -20.52
N PRO A 134 25.02 -0.33 -21.75
CA PRO A 134 23.78 -0.99 -22.17
C PRO A 134 23.78 -2.49 -21.94
N VAL A 135 22.78 -3.01 -21.21
CA VAL A 135 22.59 -4.45 -20.96
C VAL A 135 21.37 -4.99 -21.70
N SER A 136 21.41 -6.27 -22.05
CA SER A 136 20.29 -6.96 -22.68
C SER A 136 19.26 -7.44 -21.64
N GLY A 137 18.05 -7.76 -22.10
CA GLY A 137 17.01 -8.37 -21.25
C GLY A 137 17.42 -9.76 -20.70
N GLU A 138 18.33 -10.47 -21.38
CA GLU A 138 18.86 -11.74 -20.88
C GLU A 138 19.70 -11.54 -19.61
N VAL A 139 20.54 -10.49 -19.57
CA VAL A 139 21.36 -10.15 -18.41
C VAL A 139 20.49 -9.81 -17.20
N THR A 140 19.49 -8.97 -17.37
CA THR A 140 18.60 -8.57 -16.26
C THR A 140 17.72 -9.73 -15.79
N LYS A 141 17.29 -10.59 -16.70
CA LYS A 141 16.54 -11.82 -16.38
C LYS A 141 17.43 -12.84 -15.64
N SER A 142 18.66 -13.07 -16.13
CA SER A 142 19.62 -13.96 -15.47
C SER A 142 19.94 -13.45 -14.06
N PHE A 143 20.20 -12.16 -13.91
CA PHE A 143 20.41 -11.54 -12.60
C PHE A 143 19.23 -11.78 -11.67
N PHE A 144 17.98 -11.54 -12.13
CA PHE A 144 16.78 -11.78 -11.32
C PHE A 144 16.68 -13.24 -10.90
N THR A 145 16.89 -14.16 -11.84
CA THR A 145 16.83 -15.60 -11.55
C THR A 145 17.92 -16.04 -10.57
N GLU A 146 19.16 -15.56 -10.75
CA GLU A 146 20.29 -15.97 -9.91
C GLU A 146 20.25 -15.35 -8.50
N HIS A 147 20.00 -14.03 -8.40
CA HIS A 147 20.09 -13.29 -7.13
C HIS A 147 18.76 -13.15 -6.40
N ILE A 148 17.61 -13.39 -7.05
CA ILE A 148 16.30 -13.31 -6.41
C ILE A 148 15.67 -14.70 -6.26
N GLU A 149 15.43 -15.41 -7.38
CA GLU A 149 14.71 -16.68 -7.36
C GLU A 149 15.54 -17.82 -6.75
N ASN A 150 16.80 -17.97 -7.17
CA ASN A 150 17.68 -19.06 -6.78
C ASN A 150 18.57 -18.76 -5.57
N SER A 151 18.45 -17.58 -4.96
CA SER A 151 19.24 -17.17 -3.80
C SER A 151 18.38 -16.91 -2.55
N PRO A 152 17.62 -17.91 -2.06
CA PRO A 152 16.68 -17.70 -0.96
C PRO A 152 17.34 -17.21 0.33
N TRP A 153 18.57 -17.61 0.61
CA TRP A 153 19.31 -17.20 1.81
C TRP A 153 19.80 -15.74 1.73
N GLU A 154 20.21 -15.30 0.54
CA GLU A 154 20.55 -13.90 0.30
C GLU A 154 19.33 -13.01 0.49
N ILE A 155 18.19 -13.37 -0.11
CA ILE A 155 16.94 -12.65 0.05
C ILE A 155 16.43 -12.71 1.49
N ALA A 156 16.57 -13.83 2.19
CA ALA A 156 16.23 -13.91 3.60
C ALA A 156 17.06 -12.95 4.46
N PHE A 157 18.35 -12.80 4.15
CA PHE A 157 19.22 -11.85 4.83
C PHE A 157 18.80 -10.40 4.58
N TYR A 158 18.53 -10.00 3.33
CA TYR A 158 18.08 -8.65 3.02
C TYR A 158 16.68 -8.35 3.57
N THR A 159 15.78 -9.34 3.52
CA THR A 159 14.46 -9.23 4.15
C THR A 159 14.61 -9.04 5.67
N PHE A 160 15.47 -9.83 6.32
CA PHE A 160 15.75 -9.67 7.74
C PHE A 160 16.32 -8.30 8.06
N LEU A 161 17.26 -7.78 7.27
CA LEU A 161 17.79 -6.42 7.45
C LEU A 161 16.66 -5.38 7.36
N PHE A 162 15.74 -5.53 6.41
CA PHE A 162 14.57 -4.64 6.30
C PHE A 162 13.64 -4.75 7.52
N VAL A 163 13.43 -5.96 8.06
CA VAL A 163 12.69 -6.19 9.31
C VAL A 163 13.36 -5.49 10.49
N VAL A 164 14.69 -5.58 10.61
CA VAL A 164 15.46 -4.91 11.69
C VAL A 164 15.33 -3.39 11.61
N VAL A 165 15.38 -2.80 10.42
CA VAL A 165 15.15 -1.35 10.23
C VAL A 165 13.75 -0.96 10.70
N ASN A 166 12.71 -1.74 10.33
CA ASN A 166 11.35 -1.53 10.82
C ASN A 166 11.28 -1.61 12.36
N GLN A 167 11.87 -2.65 12.95
CA GLN A 167 11.92 -2.81 14.41
C GLN A 167 12.56 -1.61 15.11
N TRP A 168 13.70 -1.14 14.61
CA TRP A 168 14.41 0.01 15.17
C TRP A 168 13.57 1.29 15.20
N ILE A 169 12.72 1.51 14.18
CA ILE A 169 11.81 2.65 14.11
C ILE A 169 10.60 2.43 15.03
N LEU A 170 9.96 1.25 14.96
CA LEU A 170 8.72 0.93 15.68
C LEU A 170 8.89 0.96 17.21
N VAL A 171 10.06 0.56 17.72
CA VAL A 171 10.38 0.59 19.17
C VAL A 171 10.31 2.01 19.73
N LYS A 172 10.57 3.05 18.91
CA LYS A 172 10.46 4.46 19.30
C LYS A 172 9.01 4.97 19.43
N GLY A 173 8.02 4.13 19.13
CA GLY A 173 6.59 4.46 19.25
C GLY A 173 6.00 5.12 18.01
N VAL A 174 4.75 5.55 18.13
CA VAL A 174 4.02 6.17 17.00
C VAL A 174 4.62 7.54 16.67
N ILE A 175 4.73 8.43 17.65
CA ILE A 175 5.23 9.80 17.45
C ILE A 175 6.74 9.82 17.23
N GLY A 176 7.52 9.21 18.10
CA GLY A 176 8.98 9.20 18.02
C GLY A 176 9.58 8.33 16.92
N GLY A 177 8.80 7.36 16.43
CA GLY A 177 9.17 6.42 15.38
C GLY A 177 8.46 6.69 14.06
N ILE A 178 7.21 6.27 13.93
CA ILE A 178 6.46 6.29 12.67
C ILE A 178 6.29 7.71 12.13
N GLU A 179 5.79 8.63 12.96
CA GLU A 179 5.60 10.04 12.58
C GLU A 179 6.91 10.72 12.20
N LYS A 180 7.96 10.49 13.01
CA LYS A 180 9.28 11.04 12.72
C LYS A 180 9.87 10.47 11.44
N ALA A 181 9.72 9.17 11.19
CA ALA A 181 10.15 8.54 9.95
C ALA A 181 9.43 9.15 8.75
N ALA A 182 8.10 9.25 8.79
CA ALA A 182 7.30 9.85 7.71
C ALA A 182 7.69 11.30 7.44
N LYS A 183 7.94 12.09 8.48
CA LYS A 183 8.36 13.50 8.37
C LYS A 183 9.62 13.69 7.52
N TYR A 184 10.58 12.78 7.57
CA TYR A 184 11.84 12.88 6.82
C TYR A 184 11.80 12.07 5.52
N LEU A 185 11.22 10.87 5.55
CA LEU A 185 11.23 9.97 4.41
C LEU A 185 10.28 10.43 3.30
N MET A 186 9.12 11.01 3.63
CA MET A 186 8.17 11.46 2.61
C MET A 186 8.71 12.62 1.76
N PRO A 187 9.29 13.70 2.32
CA PRO A 187 9.94 14.73 1.50
C PRO A 187 11.10 14.18 0.66
N LEU A 188 11.89 13.23 1.20
CA LEU A 188 12.97 12.59 0.44
C LEU A 188 12.44 11.75 -0.73
N LEU A 189 11.35 11.01 -0.51
CA LEU A 189 10.65 10.27 -1.57
C LEU A 189 10.19 11.21 -2.68
N PHE A 190 9.56 12.34 -2.32
CA PHE A 190 9.14 13.34 -3.31
C PHE A 190 10.32 13.92 -4.08
N LEU A 191 11.43 14.21 -3.40
CA LEU A 191 12.65 14.71 -4.05
C LEU A 191 13.17 13.71 -5.10
N PHE A 192 13.29 12.44 -4.73
CA PHE A 192 13.74 11.39 -5.63
C PHE A 192 12.75 11.19 -6.79
N LEU A 193 11.46 11.21 -6.51
CA LEU A 193 10.42 11.07 -7.52
C LEU A 193 10.49 12.22 -8.55
N ILE A 194 10.59 13.46 -8.09
CA ILE A 194 10.72 14.64 -8.98
C ILE A 194 12.01 14.56 -9.80
N ALA A 195 13.15 14.20 -9.18
CA ALA A 195 14.41 14.05 -9.89
C ALA A 195 14.29 13.02 -11.03
N MET A 196 13.66 11.87 -10.76
CA MET A 196 13.41 10.83 -11.76
C MET A 196 12.45 11.28 -12.85
N VAL A 197 11.36 11.98 -12.49
CA VAL A 197 10.40 12.52 -13.47
C VAL A 197 11.10 13.51 -14.39
N VAL A 198 11.81 14.51 -13.84
CA VAL A 198 12.54 15.51 -14.63
C VAL A 198 13.53 14.85 -15.59
N ARG A 199 14.29 13.87 -15.09
CA ARG A 199 15.23 13.14 -15.94
C ARG A 199 14.54 12.42 -17.09
N ASN A 200 13.44 11.72 -16.82
CA ASN A 200 12.81 10.85 -17.79
C ASN A 200 11.98 11.61 -18.84
N VAL A 201 11.31 12.71 -18.45
CA VAL A 201 10.56 13.52 -19.42
C VAL A 201 11.47 14.34 -20.36
N THR A 202 12.74 14.51 -20.01
CA THR A 202 13.74 15.21 -20.87
C THR A 202 14.48 14.26 -21.80
N LEU A 203 14.19 12.97 -21.81
CA LEU A 203 14.80 12.00 -22.71
C LEU A 203 14.30 12.20 -24.17
N PRO A 204 15.16 11.98 -25.18
CA PRO A 204 14.72 11.91 -26.56
C PRO A 204 13.66 10.80 -26.74
N GLY A 205 12.52 11.11 -27.37
CA GLY A 205 11.43 10.12 -27.55
C GLY A 205 10.46 10.02 -26.37
N ALA A 206 10.70 10.72 -25.24
CA ALA A 206 9.84 10.69 -24.04
C ALA A 206 8.37 11.01 -24.31
N MET A 207 8.10 11.83 -25.34
CA MET A 207 6.74 12.30 -25.66
C MET A 207 5.81 11.15 -26.08
N GLU A 208 6.35 10.10 -26.70
CA GLU A 208 5.55 8.92 -27.05
C GLU A 208 5.05 8.20 -25.79
N GLY A 209 5.93 8.00 -24.79
CA GLY A 209 5.58 7.44 -23.50
C GLY A 209 4.60 8.32 -22.70
N ILE A 210 4.77 9.63 -22.75
CA ILE A 210 3.83 10.60 -22.13
C ILE A 210 2.46 10.50 -22.80
N THR A 211 2.43 10.37 -24.13
CA THR A 211 1.18 10.26 -24.88
C THR A 211 0.48 8.94 -24.56
N PHE A 212 1.21 7.82 -24.54
CA PHE A 212 0.67 6.53 -24.11
C PHE A 212 0.06 6.59 -22.72
N TYR A 213 0.74 7.26 -21.79
CA TYR A 213 0.38 7.33 -20.38
C TYR A 213 -0.79 8.27 -20.11
N LEU A 214 -0.91 9.40 -20.83
CA LEU A 214 -1.92 10.42 -20.54
C LEU A 214 -3.10 10.43 -21.49
N LYS A 215 -2.92 9.98 -22.75
CA LYS A 215 -4.01 10.03 -23.73
C LYS A 215 -4.94 8.83 -23.54
N PRO A 216 -6.17 9.03 -23.03
CA PRO A 216 -7.08 7.92 -22.82
C PRO A 216 -7.61 7.40 -24.17
N ASP A 217 -7.52 6.10 -24.38
CA ASP A 217 -8.22 5.40 -25.44
C ASP A 217 -9.54 4.87 -24.86
N PHE A 218 -10.62 5.59 -25.09
CA PHE A 218 -11.94 5.23 -24.55
C PHE A 218 -12.48 3.91 -25.09
N SER A 219 -11.96 3.40 -26.21
CA SER A 219 -12.34 2.10 -26.76
C SER A 219 -11.89 0.92 -25.88
N LYS A 220 -10.88 1.16 -25.04
CA LYS A 220 -10.34 0.17 -24.09
C LYS A 220 -11.09 0.15 -22.76
N ILE A 221 -12.02 1.08 -22.53
CA ILE A 221 -12.80 1.15 -21.29
C ILE A 221 -13.91 0.10 -21.33
N THR A 222 -13.67 -1.00 -20.62
CA THR A 222 -14.64 -2.06 -20.40
C THR A 222 -15.15 -2.05 -18.95
N ALA A 223 -16.28 -2.72 -18.70
CA ALA A 223 -16.75 -2.90 -17.32
C ALA A 223 -15.76 -3.70 -16.47
N GLU A 224 -15.07 -4.67 -17.07
CA GLU A 224 -14.04 -5.46 -16.44
C GLU A 224 -12.85 -4.57 -16.02
N LEU A 225 -12.35 -3.73 -16.93
CA LEU A 225 -11.28 -2.78 -16.62
C LEU A 225 -11.68 -1.84 -15.47
N PHE A 226 -12.92 -1.35 -15.46
CA PHE A 226 -13.41 -0.48 -14.39
C PHE A 226 -13.39 -1.19 -13.02
N VAL A 227 -13.89 -2.43 -12.96
CA VAL A 227 -13.89 -3.25 -11.74
C VAL A 227 -12.45 -3.52 -11.28
N PHE A 228 -11.55 -3.81 -12.20
CA PHE A 228 -10.13 -4.05 -11.91
C PHE A 228 -9.44 -2.81 -11.32
N VAL A 229 -9.70 -1.62 -11.90
CA VAL A 229 -9.20 -0.34 -11.39
C VAL A 229 -9.71 -0.04 -9.98
N LEU A 230 -10.98 -0.37 -9.69
CA LEU A 230 -11.54 -0.21 -8.34
C LEU A 230 -10.77 -1.06 -7.32
N GLY A 231 -10.41 -2.31 -7.65
CA GLY A 231 -9.57 -3.16 -6.82
C GLY A 231 -8.20 -2.52 -6.53
N GLN A 232 -7.59 -1.89 -7.55
CA GLN A 232 -6.33 -1.17 -7.38
C GLN A 232 -6.45 0.04 -6.42
N VAL A 233 -7.59 0.75 -6.43
CA VAL A 233 -7.83 1.87 -5.49
C VAL A 233 -7.82 1.38 -4.03
N PHE A 234 -8.46 0.25 -3.72
CA PHE A 234 -8.44 -0.32 -2.38
C PHE A 234 -7.01 -0.67 -1.94
N PHE A 235 -6.25 -1.29 -2.81
CA PHE A 235 -4.85 -1.62 -2.53
C PHE A 235 -3.98 -0.37 -2.37
N ALA A 236 -4.08 0.60 -3.28
CA ALA A 236 -3.30 1.83 -3.25
C ALA A 236 -3.55 2.69 -2.00
N LEU A 237 -4.77 2.67 -1.48
CA LEU A 237 -5.14 3.42 -0.28
C LEU A 237 -4.99 2.62 1.03
N SER A 238 -4.46 1.41 0.98
CA SER A 238 -4.34 0.52 2.14
C SER A 238 -5.67 0.31 2.89
N LEU A 239 -6.78 0.22 2.14
CA LEU A 239 -8.12 -0.01 2.69
C LEU A 239 -8.37 -1.50 2.94
N GLY A 240 -9.12 -1.82 3.98
CA GLY A 240 -9.39 -3.20 4.36
C GLY A 240 -8.30 -3.88 5.20
N PHE A 241 -7.21 -3.17 5.53
CA PHE A 241 -6.09 -3.68 6.36
C PHE A 241 -6.22 -3.26 7.83
N GLY A 242 -7.17 -2.37 8.13
CA GLY A 242 -7.25 -1.71 9.43
C GLY A 242 -6.24 -0.58 9.64
N VAL A 243 -5.48 -0.20 8.59
CA VAL A 243 -4.47 0.86 8.68
C VAL A 243 -5.12 2.19 8.96
N MET A 244 -6.10 2.61 8.15
CA MET A 244 -6.79 3.88 8.36
C MET A 244 -7.56 3.90 9.68
N ILE A 245 -8.16 2.77 10.10
CA ILE A 245 -8.79 2.61 11.41
C ILE A 245 -7.77 2.84 12.53
N THR A 246 -6.58 2.23 12.44
CA THR A 246 -5.54 2.36 13.45
C THR A 246 -4.98 3.77 13.49
N LEU A 247 -4.61 4.37 12.35
CA LEU A 247 -4.01 5.70 12.30
C LEU A 247 -5.00 6.80 12.75
N SER A 248 -6.27 6.68 12.35
CA SER A 248 -7.30 7.63 12.77
C SER A 248 -7.71 7.48 14.23
N SER A 249 -7.45 6.34 14.87
CA SER A 249 -7.67 6.15 16.30
C SER A 249 -6.75 7.00 17.19
N TYR A 250 -5.68 7.57 16.63
CA TYR A 250 -4.76 8.53 17.25
C TYR A 250 -5.10 10.00 16.90
N LEU A 251 -6.18 10.25 16.11
CA LEU A 251 -6.59 11.59 15.73
C LEU A 251 -7.32 12.33 16.86
N ASP A 252 -7.02 13.62 16.97
CA ASP A 252 -7.82 14.52 17.79
C ASP A 252 -9.22 14.67 17.20
N LYS A 253 -10.23 14.85 18.08
CA LYS A 253 -11.64 15.02 17.69
C LYS A 253 -11.86 16.31 16.89
N ASN A 254 -10.98 17.29 17.01
CA ASN A 254 -11.06 18.58 16.33
C ASN A 254 -10.59 18.54 14.87
N GLU A 255 -10.02 17.42 14.43
CA GLU A 255 -9.53 17.28 13.03
C GLU A 255 -10.69 17.11 12.04
N ASN A 256 -10.54 17.73 10.86
CA ASN A 256 -11.52 17.62 9.79
C ASN A 256 -11.26 16.35 8.96
N LEU A 257 -12.03 15.29 9.20
CA LEU A 257 -11.87 14.01 8.50
C LEU A 257 -12.09 14.11 7.00
N VAL A 258 -13.06 14.92 6.56
CA VAL A 258 -13.35 15.10 5.12
C VAL A 258 -12.16 15.68 4.40
N GLN A 259 -11.61 16.77 4.94
CA GLN A 259 -10.43 17.41 4.36
C GLN A 259 -9.21 16.48 4.38
N THR A 260 -9.04 15.72 5.45
CA THR A 260 -7.95 14.74 5.56
C THR A 260 -8.08 13.63 4.51
N ALA A 261 -9.28 13.07 4.33
CA ALA A 261 -9.54 12.03 3.33
C ALA A 261 -9.28 12.53 1.90
N VAL A 262 -9.72 13.75 1.59
CA VAL A 262 -9.49 14.39 0.27
C VAL A 262 -7.99 14.60 0.04
N ILE A 263 -7.26 15.16 1.01
CA ILE A 263 -5.81 15.37 0.88
C ILE A 263 -5.08 14.04 0.71
N THR A 264 -5.45 13.01 1.46
CA THR A 264 -4.86 11.67 1.34
C THR A 264 -5.06 11.11 -0.07
N ALA A 265 -6.29 11.13 -0.58
CA ALA A 265 -6.61 10.61 -1.91
C ALA A 265 -5.87 11.39 -3.01
N ILE A 266 -5.86 12.73 -2.94
CA ILE A 266 -5.15 13.58 -3.91
C ILE A 266 -3.64 13.32 -3.85
N THR A 267 -3.04 13.23 -2.67
CA THR A 267 -1.61 12.97 -2.52
C THR A 267 -1.23 11.60 -3.09
N ASN A 268 -2.02 10.56 -2.79
CA ASN A 268 -1.79 9.23 -3.36
C ASN A 268 -1.92 9.23 -4.88
N THR A 269 -2.98 9.84 -5.42
CA THR A 269 -3.19 9.96 -6.87
C THR A 269 -2.05 10.71 -7.55
N LEU A 270 -1.61 11.83 -6.96
CA LEU A 270 -0.50 12.63 -7.49
C LEU A 270 0.79 11.79 -7.57
N ILE A 271 1.12 11.04 -6.51
CA ILE A 271 2.32 10.20 -6.48
C ILE A 271 2.21 9.06 -7.48
N ALA A 272 1.05 8.39 -7.59
CA ALA A 272 0.82 7.35 -8.58
C ALA A 272 0.98 7.88 -10.01
N VAL A 273 0.42 9.08 -10.29
CA VAL A 273 0.57 9.75 -11.59
C VAL A 273 2.03 10.13 -11.85
N LEU A 274 2.74 10.69 -10.87
CA LEU A 274 4.17 10.98 -11.00
C LEU A 274 5.02 9.72 -11.19
N ALA A 275 4.65 8.60 -10.57
CA ALA A 275 5.34 7.31 -10.78
C ALA A 275 5.20 6.83 -12.23
N GLY A 276 4.08 7.07 -12.89
CA GLY A 276 3.96 6.80 -14.32
C GLY A 276 4.84 7.71 -15.18
N PHE A 277 4.93 9.01 -14.88
CA PHE A 277 5.89 9.91 -15.53
C PHE A 277 7.36 9.53 -15.26
N MET A 278 7.64 8.90 -14.14
CA MET A 278 8.96 8.37 -13.83
C MET A 278 9.32 7.14 -14.68
N ILE A 279 8.34 6.40 -15.19
CA ILE A 279 8.57 5.09 -15.84
C ILE A 279 8.33 5.15 -17.34
N PHE A 280 7.13 5.54 -17.80
CA PHE A 280 6.73 5.41 -19.21
C PHE A 280 7.58 6.21 -20.19
N PRO A 281 7.96 7.48 -19.94
CA PRO A 281 8.79 8.23 -20.87
C PRO A 281 10.11 7.53 -21.19
N SER A 282 10.75 6.93 -20.17
CA SER A 282 12.02 6.24 -20.35
C SER A 282 11.87 4.87 -21.02
N LEU A 283 10.80 4.10 -20.75
CA LEU A 283 10.54 2.85 -21.46
C LEU A 283 10.43 3.09 -22.96
N PHE A 284 9.62 4.06 -23.37
CA PHE A 284 9.42 4.38 -24.79
C PHE A 284 10.69 4.98 -25.43
N SER A 285 11.44 5.82 -24.72
CA SER A 285 12.71 6.38 -25.19
C SER A 285 13.74 5.31 -25.55
N PHE A 286 13.72 4.19 -24.86
CA PHE A 286 14.67 3.08 -25.09
C PHE A 286 14.02 1.83 -25.72
N GLY A 287 12.79 1.95 -26.24
CA GLY A 287 12.11 0.86 -26.96
C GLY A 287 11.79 -0.36 -26.10
N VAL A 288 11.65 -0.18 -24.78
CA VAL A 288 11.30 -1.25 -23.82
C VAL A 288 9.78 -1.36 -23.71
N ALA A 289 9.24 -2.56 -23.83
CA ALA A 289 7.81 -2.79 -23.78
C ALA A 289 7.21 -2.43 -22.40
N PRO A 290 6.08 -1.70 -22.36
CA PRO A 290 5.47 -1.28 -21.10
C PRO A 290 4.66 -2.37 -20.40
N ASN A 291 4.36 -3.49 -21.05
CA ASN A 291 3.48 -4.57 -20.60
C ASN A 291 4.25 -5.77 -20.03
N SER A 292 5.26 -5.53 -19.22
CA SER A 292 6.09 -6.58 -18.63
C SER A 292 5.59 -7.10 -17.27
N GLY A 293 4.37 -6.71 -16.85
CA GLY A 293 3.78 -7.15 -15.60
C GLY A 293 4.58 -6.77 -14.34
N PRO A 294 4.49 -7.58 -13.28
CA PRO A 294 5.21 -7.32 -12.01
C PRO A 294 6.74 -7.25 -12.16
N THR A 295 7.31 -7.87 -13.19
CA THR A 295 8.76 -7.86 -13.46
C THR A 295 9.25 -6.57 -14.11
N LEU A 296 8.32 -5.66 -14.53
CA LEU A 296 8.64 -4.37 -15.15
C LEU A 296 9.73 -3.61 -14.39
N VAL A 297 9.59 -3.50 -13.08
CA VAL A 297 10.49 -2.73 -12.23
C VAL A 297 11.85 -3.42 -12.06
N PHE A 298 11.85 -4.74 -11.93
CA PHE A 298 13.05 -5.51 -11.60
C PHE A 298 13.85 -5.99 -12.82
N GLN A 299 13.20 -6.19 -13.95
CA GLN A 299 13.87 -6.66 -15.18
C GLN A 299 13.93 -5.58 -16.25
N SER A 300 12.85 -4.85 -16.52
CA SER A 300 12.82 -3.88 -17.62
C SER A 300 13.49 -2.54 -17.27
N LEU A 301 13.32 -2.02 -16.06
CA LEU A 301 13.93 -0.73 -15.70
C LEU A 301 15.46 -0.76 -15.59
N PRO A 302 16.14 -1.82 -15.13
CA PRO A 302 17.60 -1.88 -15.23
C PRO A 302 18.13 -1.76 -16.67
N ILE A 303 17.41 -2.29 -17.67
CA ILE A 303 17.74 -2.09 -19.09
C ILE A 303 17.66 -0.60 -19.45
N VAL A 304 16.58 0.07 -19.02
CA VAL A 304 16.39 1.50 -19.24
C VAL A 304 17.53 2.31 -18.61
N PHE A 305 17.87 2.02 -17.35
CA PHE A 305 18.95 2.73 -16.65
C PHE A 305 20.30 2.51 -17.30
N SER A 306 20.60 1.30 -17.78
CA SER A 306 21.87 0.99 -18.44
C SER A 306 22.09 1.79 -19.74
N ASN A 307 21.03 2.29 -20.35
CA ASN A 307 21.07 3.15 -21.53
C ASN A 307 21.11 4.65 -21.19
N MET A 308 21.05 5.03 -19.91
CA MET A 308 21.09 6.43 -19.48
C MET A 308 22.51 6.87 -19.11
N TRP A 309 22.82 8.15 -19.35
CA TRP A 309 23.96 8.78 -18.69
C TRP A 309 23.81 8.69 -17.17
N ALA A 310 24.87 8.27 -16.48
CA ALA A 310 24.87 8.02 -15.03
C ALA A 310 23.80 6.99 -14.60
N GLY A 311 23.50 5.99 -15.43
CA GLY A 311 22.49 4.96 -15.19
C GLY A 311 22.52 4.31 -13.82
N PRO A 312 23.68 3.85 -13.29
CA PRO A 312 23.76 3.28 -11.95
C PRO A 312 23.28 4.23 -10.84
N VAL A 313 23.54 5.54 -10.97
CA VAL A 313 23.10 6.55 -9.99
C VAL A 313 21.58 6.67 -10.01
N PHE A 314 20.96 6.78 -11.20
CA PHE A 314 19.51 6.85 -11.32
C PHE A 314 18.84 5.55 -10.88
N ALA A 315 19.43 4.40 -11.13
CA ALA A 315 18.93 3.12 -10.63
C ALA A 315 18.95 3.06 -9.09
N VAL A 316 20.03 3.48 -8.45
CA VAL A 316 20.12 3.53 -6.98
C VAL A 316 19.11 4.52 -6.41
N ILE A 317 18.91 5.69 -7.02
CA ILE A 317 17.89 6.67 -6.62
C ILE A 317 16.49 6.03 -6.73
N PHE A 318 16.20 5.35 -7.84
CA PHE A 318 14.92 4.70 -8.08
C PHE A 318 14.64 3.59 -7.05
N PHE A 319 15.56 2.66 -6.86
CA PHE A 319 15.38 1.59 -5.87
C PHE A 319 15.35 2.12 -4.43
N SER A 320 16.09 3.20 -4.13
CA SER A 320 16.00 3.89 -2.82
C SER A 320 14.62 4.54 -2.61
N LEU A 321 14.02 5.13 -3.66
CA LEU A 321 12.65 5.64 -3.62
C LEU A 321 11.67 4.50 -3.30
N LEU A 322 11.79 3.35 -3.96
CA LEU A 322 10.98 2.18 -3.68
C LEU A 322 11.16 1.68 -2.24
N LEU A 323 12.39 1.66 -1.74
CA LEU A 323 12.68 1.25 -0.36
C LEU A 323 12.05 2.18 0.67
N ILE A 324 12.12 3.50 0.44
CA ILE A 324 11.47 4.51 1.29
C ILE A 324 9.95 4.33 1.29
N ALA A 325 9.35 4.14 0.11
CA ALA A 325 7.92 3.88 -0.03
C ALA A 325 7.51 2.60 0.71
N ALA A 326 8.29 1.53 0.55
CA ALA A 326 8.08 0.28 1.25
C ALA A 326 8.17 0.43 2.77
N LEU A 327 9.18 1.17 3.26
CA LEU A 327 9.42 1.37 4.69
C LEU A 327 8.28 2.16 5.35
N THR A 328 7.85 3.26 4.75
CA THR A 328 6.77 4.09 5.31
C THR A 328 5.44 3.35 5.40
N THR A 329 5.13 2.52 4.41
CA THR A 329 3.92 1.69 4.40
C THR A 329 4.03 0.53 5.40
N SER A 330 5.15 -0.20 5.43
CA SER A 330 5.32 -1.35 6.33
C SER A 330 5.22 -0.95 7.80
N LEU A 331 5.75 0.21 8.20
CA LEU A 331 5.63 0.74 9.57
C LEU A 331 4.18 0.88 10.00
N THR A 332 3.29 1.35 9.12
CA THR A 332 1.88 1.57 9.45
C THR A 332 1.08 0.28 9.47
N ILE A 333 1.39 -0.68 8.59
CA ILE A 333 0.73 -2.00 8.61
C ILE A 333 1.18 -2.79 9.85
N TYR A 334 2.46 -2.76 10.21
CA TYR A 334 2.94 -3.37 11.46
C TYR A 334 2.23 -2.78 12.69
N GLU A 335 1.98 -1.46 12.71
CA GLU A 335 1.31 -0.80 13.83
C GLU A 335 -0.09 -1.36 14.08
N VAL A 336 -0.84 -1.77 13.04
CA VAL A 336 -2.15 -2.44 13.17
C VAL A 336 -2.05 -3.70 14.01
N LEU A 337 -1.06 -4.55 13.68
CA LEU A 337 -0.86 -5.83 14.35
C LEU A 337 -0.29 -5.65 15.76
N ILE A 338 0.69 -4.74 15.92
CA ILE A 338 1.35 -4.44 17.19
C ILE A 338 0.35 -3.89 18.20
N THR A 339 -0.44 -2.88 17.84
CA THR A 339 -1.44 -2.31 18.75
C THR A 339 -2.50 -3.31 19.15
N THR A 340 -2.94 -4.16 18.23
CA THR A 340 -3.91 -5.20 18.53
C THR A 340 -3.35 -6.21 19.53
N ILE A 341 -2.13 -6.73 19.31
CA ILE A 341 -1.49 -7.66 20.25
C ILE A 341 -1.22 -6.97 21.58
N GLN A 342 -0.68 -5.77 21.59
CA GLN A 342 -0.37 -5.03 22.80
C GLN A 342 -1.61 -4.79 23.66
N GLU A 343 -2.72 -4.33 23.07
CA GLU A 343 -3.96 -4.04 23.81
C GLU A 343 -4.67 -5.32 24.27
N LYS A 344 -4.58 -6.43 23.51
CA LYS A 344 -5.19 -7.73 23.87
C LYS A 344 -4.42 -8.46 24.97
N THR A 345 -3.11 -8.47 24.89
CA THR A 345 -2.25 -9.25 25.80
C THR A 345 -1.68 -8.42 26.94
N LYS A 346 -1.78 -7.08 26.86
CA LYS A 346 -1.23 -6.12 27.84
C LYS A 346 0.29 -6.24 28.05
N ILE A 347 1.01 -6.81 27.08
CA ILE A 347 2.47 -6.90 27.10
C ILE A 347 3.10 -5.54 26.77
N ARG A 348 4.40 -5.41 27.10
CA ARG A 348 5.17 -4.21 26.74
C ARG A 348 5.27 -4.06 25.23
N ARG A 349 5.24 -2.81 24.73
CA ARG A 349 5.30 -2.51 23.30
C ARG A 349 6.48 -3.20 22.58
N ALA A 350 7.67 -3.16 23.16
CA ALA A 350 8.85 -3.80 22.59
C ALA A 350 8.66 -5.32 22.38
N ALA A 351 8.03 -6.01 23.35
CA ALA A 351 7.72 -7.44 23.22
C ALA A 351 6.66 -7.69 22.13
N ALA A 352 5.62 -6.85 22.06
CA ALA A 352 4.62 -6.96 21.00
C ALA A 352 5.24 -6.78 19.61
N ILE A 353 6.13 -5.80 19.43
CA ILE A 353 6.87 -5.57 18.19
C ILE A 353 7.66 -6.82 17.81
N THR A 354 8.50 -7.32 18.72
CA THR A 354 9.35 -8.49 18.43
C THR A 354 8.51 -9.72 18.08
N ILE A 355 7.40 -9.96 18.79
CA ILE A 355 6.50 -11.10 18.51
C ILE A 355 5.88 -10.96 17.12
N VAL A 356 5.37 -9.77 16.76
CA VAL A 356 4.74 -9.53 15.46
C VAL A 356 5.76 -9.69 14.34
N LEU A 357 6.91 -9.01 14.44
CA LEU A 357 7.91 -9.02 13.38
C LEU A 357 8.52 -10.42 13.21
N ALA A 358 8.89 -11.08 14.30
CA ALA A 358 9.41 -12.45 14.27
C ALA A 358 8.36 -13.44 13.75
N GLY A 359 7.09 -13.30 14.18
CA GLY A 359 6.01 -14.16 13.71
C GLY A 359 5.78 -14.01 12.19
N ILE A 360 5.76 -12.79 11.67
CA ILE A 360 5.62 -12.54 10.23
C ILE A 360 6.87 -13.04 9.47
N PHE A 361 8.06 -12.81 10.01
CA PHE A 361 9.29 -13.28 9.38
C PHE A 361 9.31 -14.80 9.24
N ILE A 362 9.00 -15.53 10.33
CA ILE A 362 9.05 -17.00 10.35
C ILE A 362 7.88 -17.61 9.54
N PHE A 363 6.64 -17.16 9.77
CA PHE A 363 5.44 -17.80 9.21
C PHE A 363 4.96 -17.17 7.89
N GLY A 364 5.50 -16.02 7.49
CA GLY A 364 5.14 -15.32 6.28
C GLY A 364 6.31 -15.15 5.32
N ASN A 365 7.37 -14.44 5.75
CA ASN A 365 8.46 -14.08 4.84
C ASN A 365 9.30 -15.31 4.42
N ILE A 366 9.68 -16.18 5.35
CA ILE A 366 10.44 -17.41 5.02
C ILE A 366 9.69 -18.27 4.02
N PRO A 367 8.40 -18.66 4.24
CA PRO A 367 7.63 -19.39 3.24
C PRO A 367 7.54 -18.70 1.88
N SER A 368 7.35 -17.37 1.86
CA SER A 368 7.31 -16.59 0.62
C SER A 368 8.63 -16.61 -0.13
N ILE A 369 9.76 -16.52 0.56
CA ILE A 369 11.10 -16.60 -0.03
C ILE A 369 11.36 -17.99 -0.60
N LEU A 370 11.07 -19.04 0.18
CA LEU A 370 11.29 -20.42 -0.22
C LEU A 370 10.42 -20.84 -1.42
N SER A 371 9.31 -20.16 -1.66
CA SER A 371 8.41 -20.45 -2.79
C SER A 371 9.01 -20.19 -4.17
N TYR A 372 10.07 -19.41 -4.27
CA TYR A 372 10.83 -19.22 -5.52
C TYR A 372 11.99 -20.21 -5.70
N GLY A 373 12.39 -20.89 -4.62
CA GLY A 373 13.49 -21.84 -4.61
C GLY A 373 13.06 -23.26 -4.19
N PRO A 374 13.40 -23.72 -2.95
CA PRO A 374 13.16 -25.09 -2.50
C PRO A 374 11.70 -25.52 -2.48
N TRP A 375 10.74 -24.59 -2.38
CA TRP A 375 9.30 -24.87 -2.31
C TRP A 375 8.54 -24.47 -3.58
N LYS A 376 9.23 -24.30 -4.72
CA LYS A 376 8.62 -23.88 -5.98
C LYS A 376 7.49 -24.80 -6.48
N ASP A 377 7.52 -26.08 -6.08
CA ASP A 377 6.50 -27.06 -6.45
C ASP A 377 5.29 -27.07 -5.49
N ILE A 378 5.35 -26.31 -4.39
CA ILE A 378 4.23 -26.15 -3.47
C ILE A 378 3.30 -25.06 -3.98
N SER A 379 2.06 -25.43 -4.29
CA SER A 379 1.05 -24.47 -4.73
C SER A 379 -0.17 -24.45 -3.82
N VAL A 380 -0.72 -23.23 -3.62
CA VAL A 380 -1.97 -22.97 -2.89
C VAL A 380 -2.90 -22.25 -3.86
N PHE A 381 -4.04 -22.85 -4.16
CA PHE A 381 -4.97 -22.36 -5.21
C PHE A 381 -4.29 -22.17 -6.58
N GLY A 382 -3.36 -23.04 -6.95
CA GLY A 382 -2.63 -22.96 -8.22
C GLY A 382 -1.57 -21.84 -8.29
N LYS A 383 -1.26 -21.19 -7.16
CA LYS A 383 -0.27 -20.12 -7.05
C LYS A 383 0.86 -20.57 -6.13
N ASN A 384 2.07 -20.07 -6.31
CA ASN A 384 3.12 -20.24 -5.32
C ASN A 384 2.74 -19.54 -4.00
N ILE A 385 3.47 -19.79 -2.90
CA ILE A 385 3.10 -19.28 -1.57
C ILE A 385 3.11 -17.73 -1.53
N PHE A 386 4.08 -17.10 -2.19
CA PHE A 386 4.17 -15.63 -2.27
C PHE A 386 2.92 -15.05 -2.94
N ASP A 387 2.58 -15.54 -4.13
CA ASP A 387 1.41 -15.10 -4.88
C ASP A 387 0.09 -15.49 -4.19
N ALA A 388 0.08 -16.59 -3.44
CA ALA A 388 -1.08 -16.99 -2.64
C ALA A 388 -1.34 -16.02 -1.49
N PHE A 389 -0.30 -15.52 -0.81
CA PHE A 389 -0.43 -14.46 0.19
C PHE A 389 -0.98 -13.16 -0.42
N ASP A 390 -0.46 -12.74 -1.60
CA ASP A 390 -0.98 -11.56 -2.30
C ASP A 390 -2.45 -11.74 -2.68
N TYR A 391 -2.81 -12.87 -3.29
CA TYR A 391 -4.17 -13.16 -3.73
C TYR A 391 -5.18 -13.21 -2.57
N ILE A 392 -4.87 -14.00 -1.52
CA ILE A 392 -5.78 -14.15 -0.37
C ILE A 392 -5.94 -12.82 0.37
N SER A 393 -4.85 -12.08 0.58
CA SER A 393 -4.91 -10.80 1.29
C SER A 393 -5.58 -9.73 0.44
N GLY A 394 -5.12 -9.53 -0.80
CA GLY A 394 -5.56 -8.45 -1.66
C GLY A 394 -6.96 -8.66 -2.23
N ASN A 395 -7.23 -9.84 -2.79
CA ASN A 395 -8.48 -10.08 -3.52
C ASN A 395 -9.62 -10.61 -2.64
N ILE A 396 -9.30 -11.22 -1.49
CA ILE A 396 -10.33 -11.81 -0.61
C ILE A 396 -10.47 -11.00 0.69
N LEU A 397 -9.44 -10.99 1.53
CA LEU A 397 -9.56 -10.45 2.89
C LEU A 397 -9.79 -8.94 2.91
N PHE A 398 -9.08 -8.17 2.07
CA PHE A 398 -9.26 -6.72 2.03
C PHE A 398 -10.63 -6.33 1.52
N MET A 399 -11.13 -7.00 0.47
CA MET A 399 -12.45 -6.73 -0.08
C MET A 399 -13.55 -7.05 0.94
N LEU A 400 -13.46 -8.18 1.63
CA LEU A 400 -14.43 -8.57 2.66
C LEU A 400 -14.38 -7.62 3.88
N THR A 401 -13.18 -7.18 4.28
CA THR A 401 -13.02 -6.22 5.38
C THR A 401 -13.56 -4.84 4.99
N ALA A 402 -13.29 -4.37 3.79
CA ALA A 402 -13.81 -3.11 3.28
C ALA A 402 -15.36 -3.14 3.18
N LEU A 403 -15.92 -4.22 2.65
CA LEU A 403 -17.36 -4.46 2.60
C LEU A 403 -17.95 -4.44 4.03
N GLY A 404 -17.34 -5.21 4.95
CA GLY A 404 -17.76 -5.24 6.35
C GLY A 404 -17.69 -3.88 7.02
N SER A 405 -16.66 -3.08 6.73
CA SER A 405 -16.50 -1.71 7.26
C SER A 405 -17.60 -0.77 6.76
N ALA A 406 -17.91 -0.80 5.47
CA ALA A 406 -18.99 0.00 4.89
C ALA A 406 -20.37 -0.39 5.47
N LEU A 407 -20.64 -1.70 5.57
CA LEU A 407 -21.87 -2.20 6.21
C LEU A 407 -21.95 -1.84 7.70
N PHE A 408 -20.81 -1.90 8.42
CA PHE A 408 -20.76 -1.51 9.83
C PHE A 408 -21.11 -0.04 10.04
N VAL A 409 -20.55 0.85 9.22
CA VAL A 409 -20.88 2.29 9.25
C VAL A 409 -22.35 2.52 8.91
N GLY A 410 -22.85 1.90 7.83
CA GLY A 410 -24.19 2.12 7.31
C GLY A 410 -25.32 1.56 8.21
N PHE A 411 -25.10 0.41 8.85
CA PHE A 411 -26.16 -0.32 9.56
C PHE A 411 -25.96 -0.42 11.08
N VAL A 412 -24.72 -0.29 11.59
CA VAL A 412 -24.43 -0.39 13.03
C VAL A 412 -24.13 0.98 13.63
N MET A 413 -23.19 1.74 13.07
CA MET A 413 -22.84 3.08 13.57
C MET A 413 -23.94 4.11 13.35
N LYS A 414 -24.54 4.12 12.14
CA LYS A 414 -25.66 4.99 11.77
C LYS A 414 -25.39 6.48 12.08
N ASP A 415 -26.16 7.06 13.00
CA ASP A 415 -26.07 8.48 13.34
C ASP A 415 -24.77 8.85 14.03
N GLU A 416 -24.15 7.94 14.79
CA GLU A 416 -22.82 8.19 15.36
C GLU A 416 -21.75 8.41 14.28
N ALA A 417 -21.88 7.76 13.11
CA ALA A 417 -20.97 7.99 11.98
C ALA A 417 -21.20 9.37 11.34
N LYS A 418 -22.46 9.84 11.28
CA LYS A 418 -22.77 11.17 10.79
C LYS A 418 -22.27 12.26 11.75
N GLU A 419 -22.50 12.09 13.06
CA GLU A 419 -22.02 13.01 14.10
C GLU A 419 -20.51 13.23 14.00
N GLU A 420 -19.75 12.15 13.74
CA GLU A 420 -18.31 12.20 13.64
C GLU A 420 -17.83 13.10 12.48
N LEU A 421 -18.59 13.17 11.38
CA LEU A 421 -18.28 14.03 10.23
C LEU A 421 -18.86 15.43 10.34
N LEU A 422 -19.98 15.61 11.07
CA LEU A 422 -20.68 16.89 11.20
C LEU A 422 -19.90 17.93 11.99
N TYR A 423 -18.92 17.53 12.79
CA TYR A 423 -18.11 18.46 13.58
C TYR A 423 -17.55 19.65 12.77
N LYS A 424 -17.19 19.43 11.50
CA LYS A 424 -16.78 20.47 10.53
C LYS A 424 -17.37 20.26 9.14
N GLY A 425 -18.41 19.45 9.01
CA GLY A 425 -19.05 19.08 7.76
C GLY A 425 -20.41 19.76 7.55
N ASN A 426 -20.86 19.80 6.30
CA ASN A 426 -22.20 20.23 5.94
C ASN A 426 -23.17 19.04 6.06
N HIS A 427 -24.34 19.25 6.69
CA HIS A 427 -25.37 18.24 6.87
C HIS A 427 -25.78 17.54 5.57
N THR A 428 -25.93 18.29 4.48
CA THR A 428 -26.33 17.73 3.20
C THR A 428 -25.26 16.78 2.64
N THR A 429 -24.00 17.20 2.64
CA THR A 429 -22.87 16.40 2.17
C THR A 429 -22.70 15.12 2.99
N VAL A 430 -22.82 15.22 4.32
CA VAL A 430 -22.71 14.07 5.22
C VAL A 430 -23.85 13.07 4.99
N ASN A 431 -25.08 13.54 4.78
CA ASN A 431 -26.23 12.66 4.50
C ASN A 431 -26.10 11.97 3.14
N ILE A 432 -25.60 12.66 2.11
CA ILE A 432 -25.31 12.09 0.79
C ILE A 432 -24.24 11.00 0.93
N TRP A 433 -23.11 11.31 1.56
CA TRP A 433 -22.04 10.34 1.83
C TRP A 433 -22.56 9.11 2.58
N PHE A 434 -23.36 9.33 3.63
CA PHE A 434 -23.88 8.24 4.44
C PHE A 434 -24.81 7.31 3.63
N ALA A 435 -25.73 7.87 2.81
CA ALA A 435 -26.59 7.07 1.93
C ALA A 435 -25.77 6.31 0.88
N TYR A 436 -24.76 6.97 0.32
CA TYR A 436 -23.82 6.38 -0.65
C TYR A 436 -23.06 5.19 -0.05
N VAL A 437 -22.44 5.37 1.13
CA VAL A 437 -21.70 4.31 1.83
C VAL A 437 -22.59 3.18 2.30
N LYS A 438 -23.83 3.48 2.67
CA LYS A 438 -24.77 2.48 3.16
C LYS A 438 -25.27 1.53 2.06
N TYR A 439 -25.49 2.04 0.83
CA TYR A 439 -26.17 1.28 -0.22
C TYR A 439 -25.29 1.02 -1.44
N LEU A 440 -24.66 2.05 -2.01
CA LEU A 440 -23.95 1.93 -3.27
C LEU A 440 -22.55 1.33 -3.09
N VAL A 441 -21.79 1.79 -2.12
CA VAL A 441 -20.43 1.28 -1.88
C VAL A 441 -20.39 -0.22 -1.62
N PRO A 442 -21.26 -0.81 -0.77
CA PRO A 442 -21.28 -2.26 -0.56
C PRO A 442 -21.59 -3.04 -1.83
N LEU A 443 -22.51 -2.53 -2.67
CA LEU A 443 -22.83 -3.15 -3.96
C LEU A 443 -21.62 -3.16 -4.89
N VAL A 444 -20.91 -2.03 -4.99
CA VAL A 444 -19.71 -1.92 -5.83
C VAL A 444 -18.61 -2.87 -5.33
N ILE A 445 -18.36 -2.91 -4.01
CA ILE A 445 -17.34 -3.81 -3.45
C ILE A 445 -17.72 -5.27 -3.69
N LEU A 446 -19.00 -5.63 -3.57
CA LEU A 446 -19.47 -6.98 -3.84
C LEU A 446 -19.25 -7.36 -5.30
N LEU A 447 -19.53 -6.46 -6.25
CA LEU A 447 -19.26 -6.68 -7.67
C LEU A 447 -17.77 -6.91 -7.94
N ILE A 448 -16.89 -6.09 -7.35
CA ILE A 448 -15.43 -6.27 -7.45
C ILE A 448 -15.02 -7.64 -6.88
N PHE A 449 -15.54 -7.99 -5.71
CA PHE A 449 -15.21 -9.24 -5.04
C PHE A 449 -15.61 -10.46 -5.88
N VAL A 450 -16.83 -10.44 -6.42
CA VAL A 450 -17.32 -11.54 -7.30
C VAL A 450 -16.49 -11.62 -8.57
N SER A 451 -16.19 -10.48 -9.23
CA SER A 451 -15.36 -10.45 -10.44
C SER A 451 -13.93 -10.96 -10.23
N ASN A 452 -13.38 -10.82 -9.02
CA ASN A 452 -12.03 -11.34 -8.70
C ASN A 452 -12.01 -12.85 -8.38
N LEU A 453 -13.18 -13.48 -8.22
CA LEU A 453 -13.29 -14.92 -7.94
C LEU A 453 -13.47 -15.76 -9.20
N PHE A 454 -13.97 -15.16 -10.28
CA PHE A 454 -14.28 -15.77 -11.58
C PHE A 454 -13.44 -15.14 -12.70
#